data_559792ae57ce85ffa723a183026e82d3
#
_entry.id   559792ae57ce85ffa723a183026e82d3
#
_cell.length_a   1.000
_cell.length_b   1.000
_cell.length_c   1.000
_cell.angle_alpha   90.00
_cell.angle_beta   90.00
_cell.angle_gamma   90.00
#
_symmetry.space_group_name_H-M   'P 1'
#
loop_
_entity.id
_entity.type
_entity.pdbx_description
1 polymer ?
#
loop_
_entity_poly.entity_id
_entity_poly.type
_entity_poly.pdbx_seq_one_letter_code
_entity_poly.pdbx_strand_id
1 'polypeptide(L)' 'IKNKKVKIISGPMIYKNGVVEKINNKTVTITLKSLNIKVVINKGDLIAA' A
#
# COMPACT_ATOMS: atom_id res chain seq x y z
N ILE A 1 5.07 7.64 6.82
CA ILE A 1 4.56 8.94 6.37
C ILE A 1 3.23 8.75 5.67
N LYS A 2 2.23 9.41 6.16
CA LYS A 2 0.88 9.32 5.61
C LYS A 2 0.80 10.01 4.25
N ASN A 3 -0.13 9.57 3.45
CA ASN A 3 -0.45 10.14 2.14
C ASN A 3 0.66 9.99 1.10
N LYS A 4 1.64 9.16 1.38
CA LYS A 4 2.68 8.89 0.41
C LYS A 4 2.19 7.84 -0.58
N LYS A 5 2.50 8.04 -1.85
CA LYS A 5 2.14 7.08 -2.89
C LYS A 5 3.11 5.91 -2.87
N VAL A 6 2.57 4.72 -2.98
CA VAL A 6 3.36 3.49 -3.00
C VAL A 6 2.81 2.54 -4.06
N LYS A 7 3.64 1.58 -4.44
CA LYS A 7 3.27 0.56 -5.40
C LYS A 7 3.46 -0.81 -4.77
N ILE A 8 2.48 -1.68 -4.94
CA ILE A 8 2.56 -3.05 -4.45
C ILE A 8 3.37 -3.88 -5.44
N ILE A 9 4.39 -4.58 -4.96
CA ILE A 9 5.28 -5.35 -5.82
C ILE A 9 5.14 -6.84 -5.65
N SER A 10 4.21 -7.30 -4.82
CA SER A 10 4.05 -8.72 -4.53
C SER A 10 2.63 -8.99 -4.05
N GLY A 11 2.17 -10.21 -4.22
CA GLY A 11 0.87 -10.67 -3.74
C GLY A 11 -0.24 -10.46 -4.76
N PRO A 12 -1.50 -10.69 -4.35
CA PRO A 12 -2.63 -10.62 -5.29
C PRO A 12 -2.91 -9.24 -5.84
N MET A 13 -2.41 -8.20 -5.17
CA MET A 13 -2.60 -6.81 -5.60
C MET A 13 -1.38 -6.26 -6.31
N ILE A 14 -0.53 -7.13 -6.84
CA ILE A 14 0.73 -6.71 -7.49
C ILE A 14 0.47 -5.66 -8.58
N TYR A 15 1.36 -4.67 -8.64
CA TYR A 15 1.32 -3.55 -9.60
C TYR A 15 0.18 -2.55 -9.36
N LYS A 16 -0.53 -2.68 -8.27
CA LYS A 16 -1.52 -1.66 -7.90
C LYS A 16 -0.84 -0.53 -7.16
N ASN A 17 -1.30 0.67 -7.39
CA ASN A 17 -0.83 1.86 -6.71
C ASN A 17 -1.80 2.24 -5.61
N GLY A 18 -1.28 2.77 -4.53
CA GLY A 18 -2.12 3.21 -3.43
C GLY A 18 -1.47 4.34 -2.65
N VAL A 19 -2.20 4.82 -1.66
CA VAL A 19 -1.75 5.89 -0.78
C VAL A 19 -1.69 5.36 0.64
N VAL A 20 -0.59 5.65 1.33
CA VAL A 20 -0.41 5.20 2.71
C VAL A 20 -1.41 5.91 3.62
N GLU A 21 -2.19 5.11 4.34
CA GLU A 21 -3.13 5.62 5.34
C GLU A 21 -2.55 5.50 6.74
N LYS A 22 -1.93 4.36 7.04
CA LYS A 22 -1.42 4.09 8.37
C LYS A 22 -0.22 3.16 8.27
N ILE A 23 0.76 3.38 9.12
CA ILE A 23 1.96 2.54 9.18
C ILE A 23 1.97 1.80 10.50
N ASN A 24 2.07 0.49 10.44
CA ASN A 24 2.23 -0.38 11.59
C ASN A 24 3.68 -0.88 11.64
N ASN A 25 3.99 -1.74 12.62
CA ASN A 25 5.36 -2.24 12.77
C ASN A 25 5.87 -2.99 11.55
N LYS A 26 5.05 -3.88 11.01
CA LYS A 26 5.46 -4.73 9.88
C LYS A 26 4.61 -4.54 8.65
N THR A 27 3.51 -3.81 8.76
CA THR A 27 2.56 -3.66 7.68
C THR A 27 2.20 -2.21 7.47
N VAL A 28 1.60 -1.95 6.33
CA VAL A 28 1.13 -0.61 5.97
C VAL A 28 -0.29 -0.74 5.44
N THR A 29 -1.18 0.09 5.94
CA THR A 29 -2.55 0.16 5.43
C THR A 29 -2.57 1.15 4.28
N ILE A 30 -3.06 0.71 3.14
CA ILE A 30 -3.04 1.48 1.90
C ILE A 30 -4.45 1.60 1.37
N THR A 31 -4.79 2.77 0.85
CA THR A 31 -6.04 2.97 0.13
C THR A 31 -5.77 2.87 -1.37
N LEU A 32 -6.44 1.94 -2.02
CA LEU A 32 -6.37 1.80 -3.47
C LEU A 32 -7.43 2.70 -4.09
N LYS A 33 -6.98 3.80 -4.67
CA LYS A 33 -7.91 4.82 -5.17
C LYS A 33 -8.81 4.31 -6.28
N SER A 34 -8.28 3.47 -7.15
CA SER A 34 -9.06 2.96 -8.27
C SER A 34 -10.23 2.10 -7.82
N LEU A 35 -10.08 1.39 -6.71
CA LEU A 35 -11.12 0.52 -6.16
C LEU A 35 -11.79 1.12 -4.94
N ASN A 36 -11.24 2.20 -4.41
CA ASN A 36 -11.72 2.88 -3.21
C ASN A 36 -11.85 1.93 -2.03
N ILE A 37 -10.85 1.06 -1.86
CA ILE A 37 -10.80 0.11 -0.75
C ILE A 37 -9.49 0.24 -0.01
N LYS A 38 -9.47 -0.23 1.23
CA LYS A 38 -8.25 -0.26 2.04
C LYS A 38 -7.74 -1.69 2.14
N VAL A 39 -6.42 -1.83 2.01
CA VAL A 39 -5.77 -3.13 2.14
C VAL A 39 -4.59 -3.00 3.08
N VAL A 40 -4.22 -4.09 3.73
CA VAL A 40 -3.05 -4.14 4.61
C VAL A 40 -1.99 -4.97 3.89
N ILE A 41 -0.82 -4.36 3.66
CA ILE A 41 0.26 -4.96 2.90
C ILE A 41 1.52 -4.97 3.76
N ASN A 42 2.31 -6.02 3.67
CA ASN A 42 3.60 -6.08 4.36
C ASN A 42 4.53 -5.02 3.79
N LYS A 43 5.34 -4.42 4.67
CA LYS A 43 6.28 -3.36 4.24
C LYS A 43 7.22 -3.83 3.14
N GLY A 44 7.64 -5.09 3.19
CA GLY A 44 8.53 -5.63 2.18
C GLY A 44 7.91 -5.81 0.80
N ASP A 45 6.60 -5.70 0.70
CA ASP A 45 5.87 -5.86 -0.55
C ASP A 45 5.53 -4.53 -1.22
N LEU A 46 6.12 -3.44 -0.73
CA LEU A 46 5.84 -2.10 -1.23
C LEU A 46 7.12 -1.39 -1.63
N ILE A 47 7.00 -0.52 -2.61
CA ILE A 47 8.05 0.44 -2.94
C ILE A 47 7.43 1.81 -3.12
N ALA A 48 8.25 2.83 -2.97
CA ALA A 48 7.80 4.20 -3.22
C ALA A 48 7.48 4.34 -4.71
N ALA A 49 6.32 4.90 -4.97
CA ALA A 49 5.89 5.10 -6.35
C ALA A 49 6.39 6.44 -6.91
#